data_329accf8a09001b00fb8f45ce6d73292
#
_entry.id   329accf8a09001b00fb8f45ce6d73292
#
_cell.length_a   1.000
_cell.length_b   1.000
_cell.length_c   1.000
_cell.angle_alpha   90.00
_cell.angle_beta   90.00
_cell.angle_gamma   90.00
#
_symmetry.space_group_name_H-M   'P 1'
#
loop_
_entity.id
_entity.type
_entity.pdbx_description
1 polymer ?
#
loop_
_entity_poly.entity_id
_entity_poly.type
_entity_poly.pdbx_seq_one_letter_code
_entity_poly.pdbx_strand_id
1 'polypeptide(L)'
;LALVEVLYSSGLRVSELCALLLRDVDRERRSLTVLGKGGRQRTVPLGVPALRAIDGWLAVRPLVAVAGSPATVFLGARGGALDPRVARRVVHAVTAAAGPGAEVGPHGLRHAMATHLIEGGADLRSVQEMLGHVSVATTQIYTHVTPERLRRAFSQAHPRA
;
A
#
# COMPACT_ATOMS: atom_id res chain seq x y z
N LEU A 1 -6.46 8.22 8.43
CA LEU A 1 -5.02 8.38 8.23
C LEU A 1 -4.36 7.10 7.71
N ALA A 2 -4.58 5.92 8.34
CA ALA A 2 -3.90 4.66 7.97
C ALA A 2 -4.05 4.29 6.49
N LEU A 3 -5.22 4.48 5.87
CA LEU A 3 -5.42 4.23 4.44
C LEU A 3 -4.47 5.05 3.56
N VAL A 4 -4.30 6.33 3.87
CA VAL A 4 -3.43 7.25 3.12
C VAL A 4 -1.96 6.85 3.28
N GLU A 5 -1.52 6.60 4.52
CA GLU A 5 -0.13 6.21 4.81
C GLU A 5 0.24 4.89 4.11
N VAL A 6 -0.64 3.89 4.17
CA VAL A 6 -0.37 2.60 3.53
C VAL A 6 -0.36 2.73 2.01
N LEU A 7 -1.33 3.42 1.42
CA LEU A 7 -1.38 3.63 -0.03
C LEU A 7 -0.15 4.38 -0.55
N TYR A 8 0.25 5.44 0.13
CA TYR A 8 1.42 6.23 -0.27
C TYR A 8 2.72 5.45 -0.07
N SER A 9 2.86 4.73 1.06
CA SER A 9 4.08 3.97 1.34
C SER A 9 4.27 2.79 0.39
N SER A 10 3.21 2.03 0.12
CA SER A 10 3.30 0.75 -0.61
C SER A 10 2.91 0.82 -2.09
N GLY A 11 2.26 1.90 -2.51
CA GLY A 11 1.72 2.03 -3.87
C GLY A 11 0.64 1.02 -4.23
N LEU A 12 -0.07 0.45 -3.26
CA LEU A 12 -1.14 -0.49 -3.50
C LEU A 12 -2.28 0.11 -4.33
N ARG A 13 -2.97 -0.74 -5.09
CA ARG A 13 -4.29 -0.38 -5.61
C ARG A 13 -5.29 -0.35 -4.46
N VAL A 14 -6.32 0.48 -4.55
CA VAL A 14 -7.35 0.56 -3.50
C VAL A 14 -8.04 -0.77 -3.25
N SER A 15 -8.25 -1.59 -4.28
CA SER A 15 -8.82 -2.93 -4.13
C SER A 15 -7.88 -3.90 -3.41
N GLU A 16 -6.57 -3.81 -3.65
CA GLU A 16 -5.55 -4.59 -2.95
C GLU A 16 -5.51 -4.19 -1.47
N LEU A 17 -5.57 -2.89 -1.17
CA LEU A 17 -5.64 -2.40 0.20
C LEU A 17 -6.87 -2.92 0.94
N CYS A 18 -8.06 -2.89 0.32
CA CYS A 18 -9.30 -3.37 0.93
C CYS A 18 -9.29 -4.89 1.17
N ALA A 19 -8.57 -5.65 0.34
CA ALA A 19 -8.43 -7.09 0.45
C ALA A 19 -7.26 -7.55 1.34
N LEU A 20 -6.41 -6.62 1.82
CA LEU A 20 -5.23 -6.93 2.61
C LEU A 20 -5.63 -7.62 3.92
N LEU A 21 -5.08 -8.81 4.18
CA LEU A 21 -5.36 -9.60 5.38
C LEU A 21 -4.40 -9.24 6.51
N LEU A 22 -4.81 -9.50 7.75
CA LEU A 22 -3.97 -9.30 8.93
C LEU A 22 -2.65 -10.09 8.86
N ARG A 23 -2.70 -11.31 8.31
CA ARG A 23 -1.52 -12.18 8.11
C ARG A 23 -0.55 -11.69 7.03
N ASP A 24 -0.98 -10.77 6.17
CA ASP A 24 -0.18 -10.25 5.08
C ASP A 24 0.74 -9.09 5.51
N VAL A 25 0.62 -8.66 6.76
CA VAL A 25 1.42 -7.59 7.36
C VAL A 25 2.58 -8.19 8.15
N ASP A 26 3.78 -8.13 7.59
CA ASP A 26 5.02 -8.52 8.27
C ASP A 26 5.65 -7.28 8.94
N ARG A 27 5.48 -7.21 10.28
CA ARG A 27 6.00 -6.09 11.08
C ARG A 27 7.52 -6.13 11.23
N GLU A 28 8.11 -7.31 11.34
CA GLU A 28 9.55 -7.47 11.52
C GLU A 28 10.30 -7.05 10.27
N ARG A 29 9.81 -7.52 9.11
CA ARG A 29 10.38 -7.17 7.81
C ARG A 29 9.87 -5.84 7.25
N ARG A 30 8.91 -5.23 7.91
CA ARG A 30 8.24 -4.01 7.44
C ARG A 30 7.80 -4.15 5.98
N SER A 31 6.95 -5.13 5.73
CA SER A 31 6.48 -5.44 4.38
C SER A 31 5.05 -5.94 4.36
N LEU A 32 4.42 -5.82 3.19
CA LEU A 32 3.10 -6.35 2.90
C LEU A 32 3.20 -7.40 1.80
N THR A 33 2.52 -8.53 1.98
CA THR A 33 2.29 -9.50 0.90
C THR A 33 0.97 -9.17 0.21
N VAL A 34 1.01 -8.95 -1.10
CA VAL A 34 -0.14 -8.48 -1.87
C VAL A 34 -0.45 -9.46 -2.98
N LEU A 35 -1.72 -9.83 -3.09
CA LEU A 35 -2.23 -10.64 -4.20
C LEU A 35 -2.65 -9.73 -5.36
N GLY A 36 -1.89 -9.78 -6.45
CA GLY A 36 -2.17 -9.01 -7.65
C GLY A 36 -3.09 -9.71 -8.64
N LYS A 37 -3.29 -9.09 -9.80
CA LYS A 37 -4.08 -9.68 -10.91
C LYS A 37 -3.49 -11.04 -11.34
N GLY A 38 -4.37 -12.03 -11.53
CA GLY A 38 -3.97 -13.37 -11.93
C GLY A 38 -3.38 -14.23 -10.80
N GLY A 39 -3.64 -13.87 -9.52
CA GLY A 39 -3.20 -14.67 -8.38
C GLY A 39 -1.70 -14.55 -8.05
N ARG A 40 -0.98 -13.64 -8.70
CA ARG A 40 0.46 -13.45 -8.44
C ARG A 40 0.65 -12.65 -7.16
N GLN A 41 1.43 -13.21 -6.25
CA GLN A 41 1.85 -12.52 -5.04
C GLN A 41 3.08 -11.66 -5.30
N ARG A 42 3.13 -10.51 -4.63
CA ARG A 42 4.33 -9.68 -4.51
C ARG A 42 4.49 -9.16 -3.10
N THR A 43 5.72 -8.97 -2.68
CA THR A 43 6.04 -8.33 -1.40
C THR A 43 6.44 -6.88 -1.67
N VAL A 44 5.82 -5.95 -0.98
CA VAL A 44 6.14 -4.52 -1.06
C VAL A 44 6.63 -4.01 0.30
N PRO A 45 7.66 -3.17 0.35
CA PRO A 45 8.13 -2.57 1.60
C PRO A 45 7.10 -1.61 2.18
N LEU A 46 7.17 -1.42 3.48
CA LEU A 46 6.30 -0.53 4.25
C LEU A 46 7.15 0.41 5.11
N GLY A 47 6.96 1.70 4.95
CA GLY A 47 7.65 2.71 5.76
C GLY A 47 7.16 2.71 7.21
N VAL A 48 8.02 3.18 8.10
CA VAL A 48 7.72 3.27 9.54
C VAL A 48 6.43 4.05 9.84
N PRO A 49 6.14 5.19 9.20
CA PRO A 49 4.90 5.92 9.43
C PRO A 49 3.66 5.11 9.07
N ALA A 50 3.69 4.35 7.97
CA ALA A 50 2.59 3.52 7.54
C ALA A 50 2.37 2.32 8.50
N LEU A 51 3.45 1.71 8.99
CA LEU A 51 3.37 0.66 10.00
C LEU A 51 2.74 1.17 11.29
N ARG A 52 3.20 2.32 11.80
CA ARG A 52 2.60 2.96 12.98
C ARG A 52 1.12 3.29 12.77
N ALA A 53 0.75 3.72 11.59
CA ALA A 53 -0.65 4.01 11.26
C ALA A 53 -1.51 2.74 11.19
N ILE A 54 -0.97 1.62 10.70
CA ILE A 54 -1.62 0.29 10.79
C ILE A 54 -1.80 -0.10 12.27
N ASP A 55 -0.76 0.00 13.08
CA ASP A 55 -0.83 -0.39 14.50
C ASP A 55 -1.86 0.46 15.25
N GLY A 56 -1.89 1.77 15.02
CA GLY A 56 -2.92 2.66 15.56
C GLY A 56 -4.35 2.28 15.12
N TRP A 57 -4.51 1.88 13.86
CA TRP A 57 -5.79 1.37 13.38
C TRP A 57 -6.16 0.04 14.04
N LEU A 58 -5.22 -0.90 14.14
CA LEU A 58 -5.47 -2.21 14.72
C LEU A 58 -5.82 -2.13 16.21
N ALA A 59 -5.33 -1.13 16.94
CA ALA A 59 -5.72 -0.86 18.33
C ALA A 59 -7.20 -0.52 18.47
N VAL A 60 -7.79 0.17 17.50
CA VAL A 60 -9.22 0.57 17.51
C VAL A 60 -10.11 -0.34 16.66
N ARG A 61 -9.53 -1.21 15.84
CA ARG A 61 -10.28 -2.13 14.98
C ARG A 61 -11.30 -2.98 15.74
N PRO A 62 -11.03 -3.49 16.98
CA PRO A 62 -12.02 -4.24 17.75
C PRO A 62 -13.29 -3.46 18.06
N LEU A 63 -13.26 -2.12 18.11
CA LEU A 63 -14.43 -1.29 18.33
C LEU A 63 -15.40 -1.27 17.14
N VAL A 64 -14.90 -1.65 15.96
CA VAL A 64 -15.70 -1.72 14.71
C VAL A 64 -16.03 -3.16 14.34
N ALA A 65 -15.21 -4.11 14.75
CA ALA A 65 -15.40 -5.52 14.45
C ALA A 65 -16.64 -6.10 15.15
N VAL A 66 -17.38 -6.95 14.42
CA VAL A 66 -18.53 -7.69 14.91
C VAL A 66 -18.33 -9.19 14.68
N ALA A 67 -19.19 -10.03 15.23
CA ALA A 67 -19.18 -11.46 14.93
C ALA A 67 -19.30 -11.68 13.41
N GLY A 68 -18.36 -12.45 12.84
CA GLY A 68 -18.28 -12.68 11.39
C GLY A 68 -17.50 -11.62 10.59
N SER A 69 -16.89 -10.62 11.24
CA SER A 69 -15.99 -9.68 10.55
C SER A 69 -14.85 -10.42 9.85
N PRO A 70 -14.50 -10.04 8.60
CA PRO A 70 -13.41 -10.68 7.86
C PRO A 70 -12.05 -10.40 8.51
N ALA A 71 -11.08 -11.28 8.23
CA ALA A 71 -9.70 -11.12 8.68
C ALA A 71 -8.92 -10.05 7.90
N THR A 72 -9.60 -9.13 7.22
CA THR A 72 -8.96 -8.00 6.54
C THR A 72 -8.43 -6.98 7.54
N VAL A 73 -7.33 -6.30 7.19
CA VAL A 73 -6.77 -5.21 8.01
C VAL A 73 -7.82 -4.14 8.22
N PHE A 74 -8.40 -3.63 7.15
CA PHE A 74 -9.38 -2.55 7.19
C PHE A 74 -10.81 -3.08 7.11
N LEU A 75 -11.65 -2.53 7.98
CA LEU A 75 -13.08 -2.83 8.03
C LEU A 75 -13.89 -1.59 7.67
N GLY A 76 -15.07 -1.80 7.11
CA GLY A 76 -16.09 -0.77 6.99
C GLY A 76 -16.75 -0.48 8.34
N ALA A 77 -17.47 0.62 8.44
CA ALA A 77 -18.07 1.11 9.70
C ALA A 77 -19.04 0.14 10.39
N ARG A 78 -19.52 -0.88 9.67
CA ARG A 78 -20.42 -1.92 10.19
C ARG A 78 -19.70 -3.26 10.42
N GLY A 79 -18.38 -3.26 10.48
CA GLY A 79 -17.57 -4.47 10.73
C GLY A 79 -17.37 -5.39 9.52
N GLY A 80 -18.00 -5.14 8.38
CA GLY A 80 -17.79 -5.88 7.14
C GLY A 80 -16.50 -5.47 6.43
N ALA A 81 -16.18 -6.10 5.29
CA ALA A 81 -15.07 -5.70 4.43
C ALA A 81 -15.19 -4.22 4.02
N LEU A 82 -14.07 -3.52 3.98
CA LEU A 82 -14.04 -2.14 3.51
C LEU A 82 -14.32 -2.09 2.00
N ASP A 83 -15.37 -1.37 1.62
CA ASP A 83 -15.70 -1.15 0.22
C ASP A 83 -14.71 -0.18 -0.44
N PRO A 84 -14.18 -0.50 -1.65
CA PRO A 84 -13.25 0.38 -2.35
C PRO A 84 -13.77 1.79 -2.65
N ARG A 85 -15.09 1.98 -2.82
CA ARG A 85 -15.69 3.30 -3.02
C ARG A 85 -15.63 4.11 -1.72
N VAL A 86 -15.89 3.45 -0.58
CA VAL A 86 -15.75 4.06 0.75
C VAL A 86 -14.30 4.42 1.01
N ALA A 87 -13.36 3.51 0.73
CA ALA A 87 -11.93 3.77 0.88
C ALA A 87 -11.49 5.00 0.07
N ARG A 88 -11.90 5.11 -1.22
CA ARG A 88 -11.61 6.29 -2.05
C ARG A 88 -12.14 7.58 -1.42
N ARG A 89 -13.40 7.58 -0.98
CA ARG A 89 -14.02 8.76 -0.36
C ARG A 89 -13.28 9.19 0.91
N VAL A 90 -12.88 8.23 1.75
CA VAL A 90 -12.08 8.52 2.96
C VAL A 90 -10.72 9.09 2.60
N VAL A 91 -10.03 8.53 1.59
CA VAL A 91 -8.74 9.04 1.12
C VAL A 91 -8.87 10.49 0.65
N HIS A 92 -9.84 10.79 -0.23
CA HIS A 92 -10.11 12.16 -0.68
C HIS A 92 -10.37 13.12 0.50
N ALA A 93 -11.23 12.73 1.43
CA ALA A 93 -11.54 13.57 2.60
C ALA A 93 -10.31 13.84 3.49
N VAL A 94 -9.46 12.82 3.71
CA VAL A 94 -8.26 12.97 4.53
C VAL A 94 -7.21 13.84 3.85
N THR A 95 -7.02 13.67 2.53
CA THR A 95 -6.05 14.48 1.78
C THR A 95 -6.52 15.91 1.61
N ALA A 96 -7.80 16.15 1.34
CA ALA A 96 -8.37 17.50 1.28
C ALA A 96 -8.21 18.28 2.60
N ALA A 97 -8.28 17.60 3.75
CA ALA A 97 -8.08 18.21 5.06
C ALA A 97 -6.62 18.72 5.29
N ALA A 98 -5.67 18.32 4.45
CA ALA A 98 -4.29 18.81 4.54
C ALA A 98 -4.11 20.23 3.97
N GLY A 99 -5.11 20.79 3.30
CA GLY A 99 -5.12 22.18 2.83
C GLY A 99 -5.54 22.31 1.36
N PRO A 100 -5.66 23.56 0.87
CA PRO A 100 -6.03 23.85 -0.51
C PRO A 100 -5.09 23.17 -1.51
N GLY A 101 -5.64 22.45 -2.49
CA GLY A 101 -4.87 21.76 -3.52
C GLY A 101 -4.24 20.42 -3.09
N ALA A 102 -4.39 20.01 -1.83
CA ALA A 102 -3.84 18.76 -1.33
C ALA A 102 -4.73 17.54 -1.62
N GLU A 103 -5.95 17.75 -2.14
CA GLU A 103 -6.87 16.66 -2.42
C GLU A 103 -6.34 15.74 -3.52
N VAL A 104 -6.05 14.50 -3.14
CA VAL A 104 -5.65 13.44 -4.07
C VAL A 104 -6.37 12.13 -3.73
N GLY A 105 -6.68 11.36 -4.77
CA GLY A 105 -7.23 10.03 -4.62
C GLY A 105 -6.15 8.95 -4.51
N PRO A 106 -6.55 7.67 -4.33
CA PRO A 106 -5.61 6.55 -4.23
C PRO A 106 -4.66 6.42 -5.44
N HIS A 107 -5.14 6.73 -6.64
CA HIS A 107 -4.28 6.68 -7.83
C HIS A 107 -3.22 7.80 -7.81
N GLY A 108 -3.58 8.99 -7.36
CA GLY A 108 -2.64 10.10 -7.19
C GLY A 108 -1.57 9.80 -6.13
N LEU A 109 -1.94 9.19 -4.99
CA LEU A 109 -0.98 8.75 -3.98
C LEU A 109 0.02 7.72 -4.53
N ARG A 110 -0.48 6.76 -5.30
CA ARG A 110 0.36 5.75 -5.95
C ARG A 110 1.30 6.37 -7.00
N HIS A 111 0.82 7.34 -7.77
CA HIS A 111 1.63 8.08 -8.73
C HIS A 111 2.71 8.91 -8.02
N ALA A 112 2.33 9.64 -6.97
CA ALA A 112 3.27 10.42 -6.15
C ALA A 112 4.37 9.54 -5.54
N MET A 113 4.02 8.37 -4.99
CA MET A 113 4.99 7.40 -4.49
C MET A 113 5.99 6.98 -5.57
N ALA A 114 5.48 6.61 -6.78
CA ALA A 114 6.34 6.20 -7.89
C ALA A 114 7.30 7.32 -8.31
N THR A 115 6.80 8.55 -8.43
CA THR A 115 7.57 9.73 -8.77
C THR A 115 8.66 9.98 -7.74
N HIS A 116 8.31 10.02 -6.46
CA HIS A 116 9.28 10.27 -5.38
C HIS A 116 10.35 9.17 -5.27
N LEU A 117 10.00 7.91 -5.53
CA LEU A 117 10.99 6.83 -5.58
C LEU A 117 12.00 7.04 -6.73
N ILE A 118 11.51 7.42 -7.92
CA ILE A 118 12.39 7.68 -9.08
C ILE A 118 13.27 8.90 -8.82
N GLU A 119 12.70 9.99 -8.32
CA GLU A 119 13.44 11.21 -7.94
C GLU A 119 14.46 10.95 -6.83
N GLY A 120 14.16 10.05 -5.90
CA GLY A 120 15.06 9.58 -4.86
C GLY A 120 16.13 8.58 -5.34
N GLY A 121 16.18 8.28 -6.66
CA GLY A 121 17.21 7.45 -7.27
C GLY A 121 16.89 5.95 -7.30
N ALA A 122 15.65 5.54 -7.03
CA ALA A 122 15.25 4.15 -7.25
C ALA A 122 15.24 3.81 -8.74
N ASP A 123 15.73 2.62 -9.09
CA ASP A 123 15.67 2.18 -10.48
C ASP A 123 14.23 1.89 -10.91
N LEU A 124 13.90 2.24 -12.16
CA LEU A 124 12.56 2.13 -12.73
C LEU A 124 11.97 0.71 -12.61
N ARG A 125 12.83 -0.32 -12.73
CA ARG A 125 12.40 -1.70 -12.66
C ARG A 125 11.91 -2.07 -11.26
N SER A 126 12.64 -1.69 -10.22
CA SER A 126 12.22 -1.88 -8.83
C SER A 126 10.87 -1.20 -8.56
N VAL A 127 10.67 0.02 -9.06
CA VAL A 127 9.40 0.74 -8.93
C VAL A 127 8.26 0.01 -9.67
N GLN A 128 8.51 -0.47 -10.89
CA GLN A 128 7.51 -1.24 -11.65
C GLN A 128 7.11 -2.54 -10.95
N GLU A 129 8.06 -3.26 -10.36
CA GLU A 129 7.77 -4.49 -9.62
C GLU A 129 6.98 -4.21 -8.33
N MET A 130 7.32 -3.16 -7.57
CA MET A 130 6.51 -2.73 -6.42
C MET A 130 5.07 -2.43 -6.82
N LEU A 131 4.90 -1.77 -7.94
CA LEU A 131 3.59 -1.43 -8.47
C LEU A 131 2.83 -2.62 -9.06
N GLY A 132 3.51 -3.75 -9.35
CA GLY A 132 2.90 -4.89 -9.99
C GLY A 132 2.47 -4.59 -11.43
N HIS A 133 3.26 -3.79 -12.17
CA HIS A 133 3.11 -3.60 -13.60
C HIS A 133 3.74 -4.80 -14.31
N VAL A 134 2.92 -5.74 -14.72
CA VAL A 134 3.34 -6.78 -15.68
C VAL A 134 3.29 -6.16 -17.07
N SER A 135 4.40 -5.58 -17.52
CA SER A 135 4.55 -5.25 -18.94
C SER A 135 4.64 -6.55 -19.73
N VAL A 136 3.67 -6.80 -20.59
CA VAL A 136 3.58 -7.97 -21.48
C VAL A 136 4.41 -7.75 -22.76
N ALA A 137 5.49 -7.03 -22.70
CA ALA A 137 6.36 -6.85 -23.85
C ALA A 137 7.83 -6.94 -23.44
N THR A 138 8.35 -8.09 -23.46
CA THR A 138 9.67 -8.58 -23.87
C THR A 138 10.05 -9.83 -23.10
N THR A 139 10.05 -10.97 -23.78
CA THR A 139 10.71 -12.21 -23.34
C THR A 139 12.21 -11.99 -23.31
N GLN A 140 12.72 -11.37 -22.26
CA GLN A 140 14.14 -11.34 -21.95
C GLN A 140 14.34 -11.84 -20.52
N ILE A 141 15.37 -12.65 -20.34
CA ILE A 141 15.81 -13.35 -19.12
C ILE A 141 15.56 -12.51 -17.86
N TYR A 142 14.46 -12.82 -17.13
CA TYR A 142 14.04 -12.08 -15.96
C TYR A 142 14.76 -12.61 -14.72
N THR A 143 15.80 -11.93 -14.29
CA THR A 143 16.20 -11.99 -12.88
C THR A 143 15.15 -11.23 -12.08
N HIS A 144 14.37 -11.95 -11.29
CA HIS A 144 13.42 -11.32 -10.34
C HIS A 144 14.20 -10.38 -9.41
N VAL A 145 13.68 -9.17 -9.21
CA VAL A 145 14.23 -8.27 -8.19
C VAL A 145 13.91 -8.89 -6.82
N THR A 146 14.95 -9.12 -6.01
CA THR A 146 14.73 -9.74 -4.69
C THR A 146 14.04 -8.78 -3.72
N PRO A 147 13.31 -9.30 -2.71
CA PRO A 147 12.70 -8.45 -1.67
C PRO A 147 13.71 -7.53 -0.97
N GLU A 148 14.96 -7.98 -0.82
CA GLU A 148 16.05 -7.19 -0.23
C GLU A 148 16.42 -6.00 -1.11
N ARG A 149 16.44 -6.19 -2.43
CA ARG A 149 16.73 -5.12 -3.39
C ARG A 149 15.61 -4.08 -3.40
N LEU A 150 14.34 -4.53 -3.38
CA LEU A 150 13.19 -3.64 -3.28
C LEU A 150 13.23 -2.82 -1.98
N ARG A 151 13.55 -3.46 -0.86
CA ARG A 151 13.66 -2.79 0.44
C ARG A 151 14.78 -1.76 0.44
N ARG A 152 15.95 -2.08 -0.15
CA ARG A 152 17.07 -1.15 -0.26
C ARG A 152 16.71 0.06 -1.12
N ALA A 153 16.14 -0.16 -2.30
CA ALA A 153 15.67 0.92 -3.17
C ALA A 153 14.63 1.81 -2.47
N PHE A 154 13.69 1.21 -1.75
CA PHE A 154 12.71 1.92 -0.96
C PHE A 154 13.35 2.75 0.16
N SER A 155 14.24 2.16 0.96
CA SER A 155 14.88 2.85 2.10
C SER A 155 15.78 4.02 1.66
N GLN A 156 16.35 3.94 0.45
CA GLN A 156 17.18 5.00 -0.09
C GLN A 156 16.39 6.15 -0.72
N ALA A 157 15.26 5.85 -1.33
CA ALA A 157 14.57 6.78 -2.21
C ALA A 157 13.21 7.26 -1.68
N HIS A 158 12.54 6.51 -0.80
CA HIS A 158 11.20 6.88 -0.36
C HIS A 158 11.24 7.91 0.77
N PRO A 159 10.50 9.06 0.65
CA PRO A 159 10.55 10.14 1.64
C PRO A 159 10.08 9.74 3.04
N ARG A 160 9.36 8.62 3.15
CA ARG A 160 8.79 8.09 4.40
C ARG A 160 9.17 6.62 4.61
N ALA A 161 10.44 6.25 4.32
CA ALA A 161 10.96 4.91 4.53
C ALA A 161 11.06 4.50 6.02
#